data_9a98dd27609f9187fec69236354fae84
#
_entry.id   9a98dd27609f9187fec69236354fae84
#
_cell.length_a   1.000
_cell.length_b   1.000
_cell.length_c   1.000
_cell.angle_alpha   90.00
_cell.angle_beta   90.00
_cell.angle_gamma   90.00
#
_symmetry.space_group_name_H-M   'P 1'
#
loop_
_entity.id
_entity.type
_entity.pdbx_description
1 polymer ?
#
loop_
_entity_poly.entity_id
_entity_poly.type
_entity_poly.pdbx_seq_one_letter_code
_entity_poly.pdbx_strand_id
1 'polypeptide(L)'
;MRWLSDPVLTVDGLSMQFGGIRAVSNLSFAAGRGDITAIIGPNGAGKTTVFNCITGFYKPTSGRLAFTREGQTARADIEALTRSPRRHRRMPSGDIYLLERMPGHDIAKKAKVARTFQNIRLFAGMTVLENLIVAQHNTLMRASGFSVTGLVAPMFYRPREREAVDRAAYWLERINLIDRADDPAGDLPYGDQRRLEIARAMCIEPVLLCLDEPAAGLNPRESAELTRLLRGIRDEHNVSILIIEHDMSVIMNISDHLVVLDHGVKISDGAPAEVREDPKVIAAYLGTADEDEHGGPA
;
A
#
# COMPACT_ATOMS: atom_id res chain seq x y z
N MET A 1 15.34 14.17 4.40
CA MET A 1 13.97 13.61 4.28
C MET A 1 13.91 12.85 2.96
N ARG A 2 13.68 11.53 3.01
CA ARG A 2 13.78 10.66 1.83
C ARG A 2 12.73 10.97 0.77
N TRP A 3 11.52 11.36 1.16
CA TRP A 3 10.47 11.74 0.20
C TRP A 3 10.84 12.94 -0.69
N LEU A 4 11.83 13.76 -0.29
CA LEU A 4 12.36 14.85 -1.12
C LEU A 4 13.56 14.43 -1.96
N SER A 5 14.41 13.54 -1.44
CA SER A 5 15.70 13.18 -2.08
C SER A 5 15.66 11.86 -2.85
N ASP A 6 14.84 10.90 -2.43
CA ASP A 6 14.70 9.57 -3.05
C ASP A 6 13.22 9.09 -3.01
N PRO A 7 12.33 9.73 -3.78
CA PRO A 7 10.93 9.31 -3.83
C PRO A 7 10.77 7.98 -4.57
N VAL A 8 10.05 7.02 -3.96
CA VAL A 8 9.58 5.80 -4.61
C VAL A 8 8.31 6.05 -5.42
N LEU A 9 7.46 6.97 -4.94
CA LEU A 9 6.23 7.40 -5.59
C LEU A 9 6.19 8.92 -5.62
N THR A 10 5.89 9.48 -6.81
CA THR A 10 5.61 10.92 -6.99
C THR A 10 4.22 11.06 -7.57
N VAL A 11 3.36 11.74 -6.84
CA VAL A 11 2.02 12.16 -7.28
C VAL A 11 2.10 13.62 -7.69
N ASP A 12 1.67 13.95 -8.90
CA ASP A 12 1.78 15.29 -9.47
C ASP A 12 0.45 15.70 -10.11
N GLY A 13 -0.22 16.68 -9.51
CA GLY A 13 -1.48 17.25 -9.99
C GLY A 13 -2.65 16.28 -10.05
N LEU A 14 -2.67 15.23 -9.21
CA LEU A 14 -3.73 14.22 -9.20
C LEU A 14 -5.10 14.88 -8.96
N SER A 15 -6.02 14.66 -9.90
CA SER A 15 -7.42 15.03 -9.74
C SER A 15 -8.32 13.86 -10.10
N MET A 16 -9.39 13.66 -9.31
CA MET A 16 -10.39 12.63 -9.55
C MET A 16 -11.79 13.19 -9.39
N GLN A 17 -12.60 13.00 -10.42
CA GLN A 17 -13.99 13.45 -10.48
C GLN A 17 -14.91 12.28 -10.78
N PHE A 18 -16.00 12.17 -10.04
CA PHE A 18 -17.08 11.22 -10.23
C PHE A 18 -18.35 11.98 -10.61
N GLY A 19 -18.71 11.95 -11.90
CA GLY A 19 -19.82 12.79 -12.38
C GLY A 19 -19.59 14.28 -12.08
N GLY A 20 -20.46 14.88 -11.26
CA GLY A 20 -20.35 16.29 -10.84
C GLY A 20 -19.46 16.52 -9.61
N ILE A 21 -19.04 15.48 -8.90
CA ILE A 21 -18.33 15.58 -7.62
C ILE A 21 -16.82 15.44 -7.85
N ARG A 22 -16.05 16.42 -7.43
CA ARG A 22 -14.59 16.37 -7.42
C ARG A 22 -14.09 15.84 -6.07
N ALA A 23 -13.70 14.56 -6.04
CA ALA A 23 -13.23 13.88 -4.83
C ALA A 23 -11.78 14.23 -4.47
N VAL A 24 -10.93 14.54 -5.47
CA VAL A 24 -9.54 14.98 -5.28
C VAL A 24 -9.24 16.08 -6.30
N SER A 25 -8.58 17.15 -5.86
CA SER A 25 -8.28 18.33 -6.67
C SER A 25 -6.80 18.70 -6.62
N ASN A 26 -6.09 18.53 -7.73
CA ASN A 26 -4.70 18.98 -7.94
C ASN A 26 -3.72 18.57 -6.82
N LEU A 27 -3.86 17.34 -6.34
CA LEU A 27 -3.04 16.80 -5.26
C LEU A 27 -1.62 16.47 -5.75
N SER A 28 -0.61 16.98 -5.05
CA SER A 28 0.79 16.66 -5.31
C SER A 28 1.52 16.34 -4.01
N PHE A 29 2.20 15.18 -3.96
CA PHE A 29 3.05 14.74 -2.86
C PHE A 29 4.03 13.68 -3.33
N ALA A 30 4.98 13.31 -2.48
CA ALA A 30 5.90 12.21 -2.72
C ALA A 30 5.96 11.27 -1.53
N ALA A 31 6.16 9.97 -1.78
CA ALA A 31 6.47 8.98 -0.74
C ALA A 31 7.94 8.55 -0.87
N GLY A 32 8.67 8.55 0.24
CA GLY A 32 10.10 8.22 0.28
C GLY A 32 10.34 6.72 0.18
N ARG A 33 11.48 6.36 -0.38
CA ARG A 33 11.92 4.96 -0.41
C ARG A 33 12.31 4.48 0.99
N GLY A 34 11.69 3.37 1.41
CA GLY A 34 11.90 2.84 2.75
C GLY A 34 11.38 3.75 3.86
N ASP A 35 10.44 4.65 3.55
CA ASP A 35 9.71 5.45 4.53
C ASP A 35 8.29 4.92 4.70
N ILE A 36 7.69 5.22 5.85
CA ILE A 36 6.25 5.08 6.08
C ILE A 36 5.62 6.45 5.87
N THR A 37 4.90 6.61 4.75
CA THR A 37 4.14 7.82 4.43
C THR A 37 2.68 7.59 4.77
N ALA A 38 2.08 8.46 5.59
CA ALA A 38 0.67 8.38 5.90
C ALA A 38 -0.13 9.48 5.21
N ILE A 39 -1.32 9.10 4.70
CA ILE A 39 -2.32 10.03 4.20
C ILE A 39 -3.43 10.10 5.24
N ILE A 40 -3.60 11.27 5.85
CA ILE A 40 -4.57 11.52 6.92
C ILE A 40 -5.55 12.63 6.53
N GLY A 41 -6.59 12.79 7.31
CA GLY A 41 -7.62 13.83 7.11
C GLY A 41 -9.00 13.37 7.57
N PRO A 42 -9.99 14.27 7.64
CA PRO A 42 -11.37 13.95 7.99
C PRO A 42 -12.02 12.92 7.09
N ASN A 43 -13.19 12.40 7.50
CA ASN A 43 -14.02 11.55 6.66
C ASN A 43 -14.44 12.31 5.40
N GLY A 44 -14.43 11.64 4.25
CA GLY A 44 -14.72 12.30 2.98
C GLY A 44 -13.59 13.16 2.38
N ALA A 45 -12.43 13.31 3.05
CA ALA A 45 -11.30 14.12 2.54
C ALA A 45 -10.64 13.58 1.25
N GLY A 46 -11.07 12.42 0.72
CA GLY A 46 -10.57 11.86 -0.53
C GLY A 46 -9.42 10.84 -0.38
N LYS A 47 -9.04 10.47 0.83
CA LYS A 47 -7.93 9.54 1.13
C LYS A 47 -8.01 8.22 0.35
N THR A 48 -9.12 7.50 0.49
CA THR A 48 -9.36 6.22 -0.20
C THR A 48 -9.40 6.40 -1.73
N THR A 49 -9.86 7.56 -2.22
CA THR A 49 -9.83 7.87 -3.66
C THR A 49 -8.40 7.97 -4.18
N VAL A 50 -7.51 8.65 -3.46
CA VAL A 50 -6.07 8.73 -3.79
C VAL A 50 -5.46 7.33 -3.83
N PHE A 51 -5.73 6.51 -2.83
CA PHE A 51 -5.28 5.12 -2.76
C PHE A 51 -5.75 4.27 -3.95
N ASN A 52 -7.03 4.42 -4.30
CA ASN A 52 -7.62 3.73 -5.44
C ASN A 52 -6.97 4.15 -6.77
N CYS A 53 -6.56 5.42 -6.91
CA CYS A 53 -5.81 5.88 -8.08
C CYS A 53 -4.40 5.28 -8.12
N ILE A 54 -3.66 5.28 -7.00
CA ILE A 54 -2.30 4.75 -6.92
C ILE A 54 -2.27 3.24 -7.20
N THR A 55 -3.24 2.51 -6.67
CA THR A 55 -3.33 1.04 -6.83
C THR A 55 -4.02 0.60 -8.12
N GLY A 56 -4.47 1.56 -8.94
CA GLY A 56 -5.07 1.30 -10.27
C GLY A 56 -6.50 0.81 -10.23
N PHE A 57 -7.18 0.97 -9.11
CA PHE A 57 -8.62 0.69 -8.99
C PHE A 57 -9.44 1.74 -9.74
N TYR A 58 -9.01 3.01 -9.64
CA TYR A 58 -9.54 4.11 -10.43
C TYR A 58 -8.48 4.67 -11.38
N LYS A 59 -8.91 5.09 -12.55
CA LYS A 59 -8.11 5.92 -13.44
C LYS A 59 -8.35 7.38 -13.06
N PRO A 60 -7.32 8.14 -12.67
CA PRO A 60 -7.50 9.54 -12.36
C PRO A 60 -8.01 10.33 -13.56
N THR A 61 -8.78 11.38 -13.31
CA THR A 61 -9.26 12.30 -14.34
C THR A 61 -8.10 13.07 -14.96
N SER A 62 -7.13 13.49 -14.13
CA SER A 62 -5.88 14.13 -14.56
C SER A 62 -4.79 13.92 -13.51
N GLY A 63 -3.56 14.24 -13.89
CA GLY A 63 -2.38 14.12 -13.04
C GLY A 63 -1.50 12.94 -13.44
N ARG A 64 -0.39 12.80 -12.73
CA ARG A 64 0.65 11.82 -12.99
C ARG A 64 1.03 11.09 -11.71
N LEU A 65 1.19 9.77 -11.81
CA LEU A 65 1.59 8.88 -10.74
C LEU A 65 2.88 8.15 -11.15
N ALA A 66 4.03 8.79 -10.94
CA ALA A 66 5.32 8.22 -11.28
C ALA A 66 5.84 7.35 -10.14
N PHE A 67 6.15 6.10 -10.44
CA PHE A 67 6.66 5.12 -9.49
C PHE A 67 8.02 4.60 -9.96
N THR A 68 9.00 4.56 -9.06
CA THR A 68 10.35 4.05 -9.33
C THR A 68 10.61 2.79 -8.51
N ARG A 69 10.71 1.63 -9.19
CA ARG A 69 10.88 0.35 -8.50
C ARG A 69 12.26 0.20 -7.87
N GLU A 70 13.30 0.54 -8.59
CA GLU A 70 14.71 0.40 -8.17
C GLU A 70 15.49 1.67 -8.52
N GLY A 71 16.48 2.02 -7.69
CA GLY A 71 17.37 3.15 -7.93
C GLY A 71 16.68 4.51 -7.81
N GLN A 72 17.44 5.55 -8.12
CA GLN A 72 16.95 6.94 -8.16
C GLN A 72 16.66 7.35 -9.61
N THR A 73 15.54 8.00 -9.82
CA THR A 73 15.14 8.46 -11.14
C THR A 73 15.18 9.97 -11.22
N ALA A 74 15.88 10.49 -12.23
CA ALA A 74 15.89 11.91 -12.50
C ALA A 74 14.50 12.40 -12.96
N ARG A 75 14.10 13.60 -12.53
CA ARG A 75 12.83 14.23 -12.95
C ARG A 75 12.73 14.33 -14.48
N ALA A 76 13.85 14.56 -15.17
CA ALA A 76 13.93 14.61 -16.63
C ALA A 76 13.50 13.28 -17.30
N ASP A 77 13.82 12.13 -16.67
CA ASP A 77 13.43 10.81 -17.20
C ASP A 77 11.93 10.56 -17.05
N ILE A 78 11.35 10.99 -15.93
CA ILE A 78 9.89 10.94 -15.71
C ILE A 78 9.18 11.82 -16.76
N GLU A 79 9.68 13.02 -17.01
CA GLU A 79 9.12 13.94 -18.02
C GLU A 79 9.24 13.36 -19.44
N ALA A 80 10.39 12.77 -19.78
CA ALA A 80 10.60 12.11 -21.07
C ALA A 80 9.64 10.92 -21.26
N LEU A 81 9.41 10.11 -20.22
CA LEU A 81 8.43 9.03 -20.26
C LEU A 81 7.00 9.58 -20.41
N THR A 82 6.67 10.66 -19.71
CA THR A 82 5.35 11.30 -19.76
C THR A 82 4.99 11.79 -21.16
N ARG A 83 5.97 12.32 -21.92
CA ARG A 83 5.78 12.76 -23.30
C ARG A 83 5.64 11.60 -24.30
N SER A 84 5.96 10.36 -23.89
CA SER A 84 5.82 9.17 -24.73
C SER A 84 4.48 8.47 -24.46
N PRO A 85 3.98 7.62 -25.38
CA PRO A 85 2.80 6.79 -25.15
C PRO A 85 3.06 5.59 -24.22
N ARG A 86 4.30 5.42 -23.77
CA ARG A 86 4.71 4.26 -22.97
C ARG A 86 4.18 4.36 -21.54
N ARG A 87 3.97 3.21 -20.92
CA ARG A 87 3.52 3.07 -19.52
C ARG A 87 4.67 2.88 -18.54
N HIS A 88 5.81 2.38 -19.05
CA HIS A 88 7.02 2.16 -18.26
C HIS A 88 8.26 2.31 -19.14
N ARG A 89 9.39 2.55 -18.49
CA ARG A 89 10.71 2.58 -19.11
C ARG A 89 11.73 1.95 -18.18
N ARG A 90 12.52 1.03 -18.73
CA ARG A 90 13.65 0.46 -18.04
C ARG A 90 14.86 1.38 -18.25
N MET A 91 15.51 1.76 -17.14
CA MET A 91 16.68 2.62 -17.14
C MET A 91 17.82 1.91 -16.41
N PRO A 92 19.08 2.26 -16.68
CA PRO A 92 20.21 1.77 -15.87
C PRO A 92 20.10 2.17 -14.39
N SER A 93 19.46 3.31 -14.11
CA SER A 93 19.24 3.88 -12.78
C SER A 93 17.98 3.36 -12.08
N GLY A 94 17.18 2.51 -12.74
CA GLY A 94 15.93 1.94 -12.18
C GLY A 94 14.78 1.95 -13.17
N ASP A 95 13.74 1.18 -12.87
CA ASP A 95 12.54 1.07 -13.70
C ASP A 95 11.52 2.12 -13.29
N ILE A 96 11.05 2.92 -14.24
CA ILE A 96 10.00 3.93 -14.04
C ILE A 96 8.68 3.42 -14.58
N TYR A 97 7.61 3.61 -13.82
CA TYR A 97 6.24 3.27 -14.16
C TYR A 97 5.34 4.48 -14.03
N LEU A 98 4.45 4.70 -14.99
CA LEU A 98 3.35 5.67 -14.90
C LEU A 98 2.08 4.91 -14.54
N LEU A 99 1.76 4.88 -13.23
CA LEU A 99 0.70 4.02 -12.68
C LEU A 99 -0.68 4.40 -13.24
N GLU A 100 -0.91 5.68 -13.50
CA GLU A 100 -2.16 6.18 -14.09
C GLU A 100 -2.45 5.59 -15.48
N ARG A 101 -1.41 5.07 -16.15
CA ARG A 101 -1.53 4.43 -17.48
C ARG A 101 -1.59 2.91 -17.41
N MET A 102 -1.35 2.32 -16.23
CA MET A 102 -1.27 0.88 -16.05
C MET A 102 -2.60 0.29 -15.57
N PRO A 103 -3.00 -0.91 -16.03
CA PRO A 103 -4.07 -1.64 -15.38
C PRO A 103 -3.63 -2.15 -14.00
N GLY A 104 -4.57 -2.26 -13.04
CA GLY A 104 -4.24 -2.60 -11.64
C GLY A 104 -3.44 -3.90 -11.48
N HIS A 105 -3.76 -4.94 -12.26
CA HIS A 105 -2.99 -6.21 -12.21
C HIS A 105 -1.52 -6.06 -12.66
N ASP A 106 -1.24 -5.12 -13.58
CA ASP A 106 0.14 -4.80 -14.01
C ASP A 106 0.88 -4.00 -12.94
N ILE A 107 0.18 -3.13 -12.20
CA ILE A 107 0.74 -2.38 -11.07
C ILE A 107 1.25 -3.37 -10.01
N ALA A 108 0.42 -4.33 -9.59
CA ALA A 108 0.83 -5.35 -8.63
C ALA A 108 1.98 -6.24 -9.16
N LYS A 109 1.89 -6.68 -10.42
CA LYS A 109 2.82 -7.67 -10.98
C LYS A 109 4.15 -7.07 -11.42
N LYS A 110 4.15 -5.88 -12.06
CA LYS A 110 5.33 -5.26 -12.69
C LYS A 110 5.95 -4.18 -11.81
N ALA A 111 5.12 -3.28 -11.27
CA ALA A 111 5.59 -2.23 -10.38
C ALA A 111 5.81 -2.74 -8.94
N LYS A 112 5.30 -3.95 -8.58
CA LYS A 112 5.43 -4.51 -7.23
C LYS A 112 4.80 -3.62 -6.16
N VAL A 113 3.61 -3.09 -6.45
CA VAL A 113 2.78 -2.38 -5.48
C VAL A 113 1.75 -3.37 -4.93
N ALA A 114 1.82 -3.68 -3.63
CA ALA A 114 0.83 -4.48 -2.93
C ALA A 114 -0.20 -3.60 -2.24
N ARG A 115 -1.40 -4.12 -2.02
CA ARG A 115 -2.47 -3.45 -1.28
C ARG A 115 -3.20 -4.42 -0.36
N THR A 116 -3.50 -3.98 0.86
CA THR A 116 -4.57 -4.54 1.69
C THR A 116 -5.86 -3.73 1.49
N PHE A 117 -6.96 -4.25 2.00
CA PHE A 117 -8.26 -3.59 1.91
C PHE A 117 -8.77 -3.26 3.31
N GLN A 118 -9.64 -2.27 3.44
CA GLN A 118 -10.29 -1.94 4.71
C GLN A 118 -10.99 -3.17 5.31
N ASN A 119 -11.77 -3.88 4.51
CA ASN A 119 -12.31 -5.18 4.90
C ASN A 119 -11.33 -6.29 4.55
N ILE A 120 -10.99 -7.13 5.51
CA ILE A 120 -10.07 -8.25 5.34
C ILE A 120 -10.56 -9.17 4.22
N ARG A 121 -9.67 -9.48 3.26
CA ARG A 121 -9.97 -10.32 2.10
C ARG A 121 -9.12 -11.58 2.10
N LEU A 122 -9.31 -12.42 3.11
CA LEU A 122 -8.73 -13.76 3.16
C LEU A 122 -9.64 -14.78 2.47
N PHE A 123 -9.06 -15.88 2.03
CA PHE A 123 -9.80 -17.06 1.62
C PHE A 123 -10.14 -17.85 2.90
N ALA A 124 -11.31 -17.58 3.49
CA ALA A 124 -11.69 -18.10 4.81
C ALA A 124 -11.70 -19.63 4.90
N GLY A 125 -12.05 -20.31 3.81
CA GLY A 125 -12.06 -21.78 3.73
C GLY A 125 -10.70 -22.41 3.42
N MET A 126 -9.65 -21.62 3.19
CA MET A 126 -8.28 -22.11 3.04
C MET A 126 -7.54 -21.99 4.36
N THR A 127 -6.50 -22.80 4.53
CA THR A 127 -5.63 -22.71 5.70
C THR A 127 -4.84 -21.39 5.70
N VAL A 128 -4.28 -21.06 6.85
CA VAL A 128 -3.40 -19.91 7.04
C VAL A 128 -2.22 -19.99 6.08
N LEU A 129 -1.57 -21.15 5.95
CA LEU A 129 -0.47 -21.38 5.02
C LEU A 129 -0.90 -21.26 3.55
N GLU A 130 -2.03 -21.85 3.17
CA GLU A 130 -2.54 -21.81 1.80
C GLU A 130 -2.83 -20.39 1.33
N ASN A 131 -3.34 -19.52 2.21
CA ASN A 131 -3.54 -18.10 1.92
C ASN A 131 -2.26 -17.38 1.48
N LEU A 132 -1.11 -17.75 2.04
CA LEU A 132 0.18 -17.17 1.68
C LEU A 132 0.75 -17.79 0.39
N ILE A 133 0.55 -19.08 0.19
CA ILE A 133 1.00 -19.78 -1.04
C ILE A 133 0.22 -19.24 -2.26
N VAL A 134 -1.10 -19.08 -2.16
CA VAL A 134 -1.95 -18.57 -3.25
C VAL A 134 -1.52 -17.18 -3.71
N ALA A 135 -1.04 -16.32 -2.81
CA ALA A 135 -0.52 -15.01 -3.19
C ALA A 135 0.67 -15.09 -4.16
N GLN A 136 1.41 -16.18 -4.13
CA GLN A 136 2.58 -16.44 -4.97
C GLN A 136 2.24 -17.13 -6.30
N HIS A 137 0.94 -17.34 -6.58
CA HIS A 137 0.44 -18.05 -7.75
C HIS A 137 1.09 -17.61 -9.08
N ASN A 138 1.25 -16.32 -9.31
CA ASN A 138 1.86 -15.81 -10.54
C ASN A 138 3.30 -16.31 -10.75
N THR A 139 4.06 -16.48 -9.68
CA THR A 139 5.44 -16.99 -9.70
C THR A 139 5.44 -18.50 -9.94
N LEU A 140 4.55 -19.21 -9.27
CA LEU A 140 4.37 -20.66 -9.40
C LEU A 140 3.85 -21.05 -10.79
N MET A 141 2.85 -20.33 -11.32
CA MET A 141 2.32 -20.59 -12.67
C MET A 141 3.34 -20.37 -13.78
N ARG A 142 4.24 -19.39 -13.63
CA ARG A 142 5.34 -19.20 -14.59
C ARG A 142 6.34 -20.34 -14.54
N ALA A 143 6.53 -20.95 -13.35
CA ALA A 143 7.43 -22.08 -13.16
C ALA A 143 6.88 -23.39 -13.71
N SER A 144 5.55 -23.58 -13.60
CA SER A 144 4.88 -24.77 -14.13
C SER A 144 4.80 -24.82 -15.67
N GLY A 145 5.21 -23.69 -16.34
CA GLY A 145 5.20 -23.60 -17.80
C GLY A 145 3.83 -23.95 -18.37
N PHE A 146 2.98 -22.96 -18.60
CA PHE A 146 1.66 -23.13 -19.24
C PHE A 146 1.77 -23.52 -20.74
N SER A 147 2.86 -24.17 -21.11
CA SER A 147 3.09 -24.74 -22.44
C SER A 147 3.15 -26.27 -22.32
N VAL A 148 2.95 -26.95 -23.42
CA VAL A 148 2.98 -28.41 -23.60
C VAL A 148 4.23 -29.10 -23.00
N THR A 149 5.23 -28.30 -22.59
CA THR A 149 6.43 -28.72 -21.85
C THR A 149 6.20 -28.96 -20.35
N GLY A 150 5.05 -28.58 -19.79
CA GLY A 150 4.70 -28.83 -18.37
C GLY A 150 4.64 -30.31 -17.98
N LEU A 151 4.45 -31.20 -18.96
CA LEU A 151 4.48 -32.66 -18.75
C LEU A 151 5.90 -33.19 -18.51
N VAL A 152 6.95 -32.43 -18.85
CA VAL A 152 8.36 -32.87 -18.82
C VAL A 152 9.16 -32.19 -17.71
N ALA A 153 8.60 -31.20 -16.97
CA ALA A 153 9.34 -30.34 -16.06
C ALA A 153 8.95 -30.38 -14.55
N PRO A 154 8.72 -31.55 -13.93
CA PRO A 154 8.58 -31.58 -12.45
C PRO A 154 9.86 -31.15 -11.74
N MET A 155 10.99 -31.13 -12.45
CA MET A 155 12.31 -30.77 -11.91
C MET A 155 12.47 -29.26 -11.65
N PHE A 156 11.75 -28.39 -12.39
CA PHE A 156 11.78 -26.93 -12.20
C PHE A 156 10.67 -26.41 -11.28
N TYR A 157 9.60 -27.17 -11.08
CA TYR A 157 8.46 -26.82 -10.23
C TYR A 157 8.78 -26.98 -8.73
N ARG A 158 9.36 -28.11 -8.35
CA ARG A 158 9.69 -28.45 -6.95
C ARG A 158 10.56 -27.39 -6.21
N PRO A 159 11.64 -26.84 -6.80
CA PRO A 159 12.42 -25.83 -6.13
C PRO A 159 11.63 -24.56 -5.83
N ARG A 160 10.81 -24.08 -6.77
CA ARG A 160 10.02 -22.86 -6.61
C ARG A 160 8.80 -23.04 -5.70
N GLU A 161 8.23 -24.22 -5.68
CA GLU A 161 7.20 -24.56 -4.70
C GLU A 161 7.79 -24.53 -3.29
N ARG A 162 8.98 -25.11 -3.11
CA ARG A 162 9.71 -25.04 -1.82
C ARG A 162 10.03 -23.60 -1.43
N GLU A 163 10.55 -22.78 -2.32
CA GLU A 163 10.80 -21.36 -2.09
C GLU A 163 9.51 -20.62 -1.67
N ALA A 164 8.36 -20.97 -2.26
CA ALA A 164 7.08 -20.35 -1.90
C ALA A 164 6.61 -20.79 -0.51
N VAL A 165 6.81 -22.06 -0.16
CA VAL A 165 6.49 -22.57 1.19
C VAL A 165 7.44 -21.96 2.22
N ASP A 166 8.75 -21.93 1.95
CA ASP A 166 9.75 -21.34 2.86
C ASP A 166 9.45 -19.85 3.12
N ARG A 167 9.06 -19.10 2.07
CA ARG A 167 8.65 -17.70 2.22
C ARG A 167 7.35 -17.56 3.02
N ALA A 168 6.39 -18.44 2.81
CA ALA A 168 5.15 -18.46 3.58
C ALA A 168 5.43 -18.76 5.05
N ALA A 169 6.24 -19.79 5.34
CA ALA A 169 6.65 -20.13 6.70
C ALA A 169 7.37 -18.98 7.39
N TYR A 170 8.33 -18.34 6.71
CA TYR A 170 9.02 -17.15 7.23
C TYR A 170 8.03 -16.05 7.66
N TRP A 171 7.04 -15.73 6.82
CA TRP A 171 6.04 -14.70 7.19
C TRP A 171 5.11 -15.16 8.30
N LEU A 172 4.76 -16.46 8.38
CA LEU A 172 3.98 -17.01 9.49
C LEU A 172 4.72 -16.91 10.83
N GLU A 173 6.03 -17.18 10.84
CA GLU A 173 6.88 -16.97 12.02
C GLU A 173 6.90 -15.50 12.45
N ARG A 174 7.04 -14.57 11.49
CA ARG A 174 7.08 -13.11 11.76
C ARG A 174 5.78 -12.55 12.35
N ILE A 175 4.66 -13.15 12.03
CA ILE A 175 3.34 -12.75 12.56
C ILE A 175 2.85 -13.63 13.71
N ASN A 176 3.68 -14.56 14.19
CA ASN A 176 3.38 -15.54 15.26
C ASN A 176 2.16 -16.42 14.95
N LEU A 177 2.05 -16.91 13.72
CA LEU A 177 0.98 -17.81 13.28
C LEU A 177 1.50 -19.13 12.70
N ILE A 178 2.79 -19.46 12.87
CA ILE A 178 3.37 -20.70 12.34
C ILE A 178 2.70 -21.94 12.94
N ASP A 179 2.39 -21.94 14.24
CA ASP A 179 1.73 -23.05 14.95
C ASP A 179 0.26 -23.24 14.53
N ARG A 180 -0.29 -22.28 13.78
CA ARG A 180 -1.66 -22.29 13.25
C ARG A 180 -1.70 -22.40 11.72
N ALA A 181 -0.60 -22.84 11.11
CA ALA A 181 -0.45 -22.90 9.65
C ALA A 181 -1.56 -23.71 8.96
N ASP A 182 -2.03 -24.78 9.60
CA ASP A 182 -3.07 -25.70 9.10
C ASP A 182 -4.50 -25.31 9.52
N ASP A 183 -4.66 -24.29 10.38
CA ASP A 183 -5.98 -23.80 10.79
C ASP A 183 -6.68 -23.08 9.63
N PRO A 184 -8.03 -23.13 9.52
CA PRO A 184 -8.77 -22.30 8.60
C PRO A 184 -8.56 -20.82 8.90
N ALA A 185 -8.23 -20.03 7.88
CA ALA A 185 -7.97 -18.60 8.08
C ALA A 185 -9.19 -17.82 8.61
N GLY A 186 -10.41 -18.31 8.33
CA GLY A 186 -11.65 -17.71 8.83
C GLY A 186 -11.86 -17.87 10.34
N ASP A 187 -11.21 -18.83 10.99
CA ASP A 187 -11.34 -19.14 12.39
C ASP A 187 -10.33 -18.35 13.27
N LEU A 188 -9.48 -17.54 12.65
CA LEU A 188 -8.55 -16.67 13.34
C LEU A 188 -9.28 -15.49 14.00
N PRO A 189 -8.82 -15.02 15.18
CA PRO A 189 -9.20 -13.72 15.72
C PRO A 189 -8.94 -12.59 14.70
N TYR A 190 -9.72 -11.50 14.77
CA TYR A 190 -9.65 -10.41 13.80
C TYR A 190 -8.23 -9.81 13.65
N GLY A 191 -7.52 -9.58 14.75
CA GLY A 191 -6.15 -9.06 14.72
C GLY A 191 -5.17 -10.02 14.01
N ASP A 192 -5.36 -11.33 14.18
CA ASP A 192 -4.56 -12.36 13.49
C ASP A 192 -4.87 -12.41 12.00
N GLN A 193 -6.15 -12.30 11.63
CA GLN A 193 -6.55 -12.19 10.22
C GLN A 193 -5.93 -10.97 9.55
N ARG A 194 -5.86 -9.82 10.26
CA ARG A 194 -5.24 -8.60 9.75
C ARG A 194 -3.73 -8.80 9.53
N ARG A 195 -3.02 -9.41 10.49
CA ARG A 195 -1.60 -9.73 10.34
C ARG A 195 -1.36 -10.72 9.19
N LEU A 196 -2.22 -11.73 9.03
CA LEU A 196 -2.15 -12.68 7.93
C LEU A 196 -2.36 -12.01 6.56
N GLU A 197 -3.29 -11.04 6.45
CA GLU A 197 -3.50 -10.27 5.22
C GLU A 197 -2.23 -9.48 4.82
N ILE A 198 -1.55 -8.86 5.79
CA ILE A 198 -0.29 -8.16 5.55
C ILE A 198 0.81 -9.14 5.13
N ALA A 199 0.97 -10.25 5.83
CA ALA A 199 1.94 -11.30 5.49
C ALA A 199 1.69 -11.83 4.08
N ARG A 200 0.43 -12.03 3.68
CA ARG A 200 0.05 -12.42 2.32
C ARG A 200 0.47 -11.38 1.29
N ALA A 201 0.31 -10.10 1.59
CA ALA A 201 0.78 -9.03 0.71
C ALA A 201 2.31 -9.01 0.61
N MET A 202 3.03 -9.36 1.68
CA MET A 202 4.48 -9.44 1.68
C MET A 202 5.04 -10.63 0.89
N CYS A 203 4.28 -11.71 0.73
CA CYS A 203 4.69 -12.88 -0.07
C CYS A 203 4.92 -12.56 -1.56
N ILE A 204 4.43 -11.44 -2.09
CA ILE A 204 4.70 -10.99 -3.46
C ILE A 204 5.96 -10.11 -3.57
N GLU A 205 6.68 -9.89 -2.46
CA GLU A 205 7.88 -9.04 -2.37
C GLU A 205 7.62 -7.64 -2.93
N PRO A 206 6.73 -6.86 -2.30
CA PRO A 206 6.38 -5.53 -2.78
C PRO A 206 7.53 -4.53 -2.56
N VAL A 207 7.62 -3.52 -3.42
CA VAL A 207 8.46 -2.34 -3.20
C VAL A 207 7.67 -1.25 -2.46
N LEU A 208 6.35 -1.21 -2.71
CA LEU A 208 5.42 -0.34 -2.00
C LEU A 208 4.25 -1.17 -1.48
N LEU A 209 4.04 -1.12 -0.17
CA LEU A 209 2.89 -1.72 0.51
C LEU A 209 1.88 -0.63 0.86
N CYS A 210 0.69 -0.72 0.31
CA CYS A 210 -0.43 0.19 0.54
C CYS A 210 -1.40 -0.41 1.55
N LEU A 211 -1.61 0.25 2.70
CA LEU A 211 -2.45 -0.21 3.79
C LEU A 211 -3.62 0.76 4.02
N ASP A 212 -4.84 0.25 3.93
CA ASP A 212 -6.07 1.02 4.09
C ASP A 212 -6.69 0.72 5.46
N GLU A 213 -6.54 1.64 6.41
CA GLU A 213 -7.00 1.57 7.81
C GLU A 213 -6.64 0.23 8.49
N PRO A 214 -5.35 -0.16 8.54
CA PRO A 214 -4.98 -1.47 9.05
C PRO A 214 -5.18 -1.63 10.55
N ALA A 215 -5.27 -0.55 11.34
CA ALA A 215 -5.51 -0.59 12.78
C ALA A 215 -7.00 -0.53 13.15
N ALA A 216 -7.90 -0.34 12.17
CA ALA A 216 -9.33 -0.27 12.44
C ALA A 216 -9.85 -1.55 13.09
N GLY A 217 -10.55 -1.41 14.23
CA GLY A 217 -11.12 -2.53 14.98
C GLY A 217 -10.13 -3.32 15.85
N LEU A 218 -8.86 -2.92 15.90
CA LEU A 218 -7.85 -3.52 16.79
C LEU A 218 -7.90 -2.89 18.18
N ASN A 219 -7.63 -3.70 19.20
CA ASN A 219 -7.39 -3.18 20.54
C ASN A 219 -5.97 -2.55 20.65
N PRO A 220 -5.66 -1.78 21.71
CA PRO A 220 -4.36 -1.09 21.85
C PRO A 220 -3.14 -2.01 21.79
N ARG A 221 -3.25 -3.25 22.29
CA ARG A 221 -2.17 -4.24 22.22
C ARG A 221 -1.94 -4.71 20.80
N GLU A 222 -3.00 -5.06 20.08
CA GLU A 222 -2.95 -5.48 18.69
C GLU A 222 -2.43 -4.36 17.78
N SER A 223 -2.83 -3.10 18.01
CA SER A 223 -2.31 -1.92 17.31
C SER A 223 -0.81 -1.73 17.53
N ALA A 224 -0.32 -1.96 18.76
CA ALA A 224 1.11 -1.91 19.05
C ALA A 224 1.89 -3.06 18.38
N GLU A 225 1.31 -4.25 18.29
CA GLU A 225 1.88 -5.40 17.58
C GLU A 225 1.93 -5.14 16.07
N LEU A 226 0.86 -4.58 15.50
CA LEU A 226 0.81 -4.13 14.09
C LEU A 226 1.89 -3.08 13.82
N THR A 227 2.02 -2.07 14.68
CA THR A 227 3.04 -1.02 14.56
C THR A 227 4.46 -1.61 14.52
N ARG A 228 4.76 -2.58 15.38
CA ARG A 228 6.06 -3.28 15.38
C ARG A 228 6.28 -4.08 14.10
N LEU A 229 5.25 -4.77 13.62
CA LEU A 229 5.31 -5.53 12.35
C LEU A 229 5.63 -4.60 11.18
N LEU A 230 4.93 -3.47 11.05
CA LEU A 230 5.11 -2.53 9.94
C LEU A 230 6.50 -1.86 9.97
N ARG A 231 7.01 -1.51 11.17
CA ARG A 231 8.39 -1.04 11.31
C ARG A 231 9.40 -2.11 10.91
N GLY A 232 9.20 -3.36 11.33
CA GLY A 232 10.05 -4.48 10.91
C GLY A 232 10.05 -4.68 9.39
N ILE A 233 8.89 -4.62 8.74
CA ILE A 233 8.75 -4.69 7.28
C ILE A 233 9.56 -3.57 6.60
N ARG A 234 9.45 -2.33 7.08
CA ARG A 234 10.21 -1.20 6.56
C ARG A 234 11.72 -1.41 6.73
N ASP A 235 12.15 -1.72 7.94
CA ASP A 235 13.57 -1.68 8.35
C ASP A 235 14.35 -2.90 7.81
N GLU A 236 13.75 -4.08 7.83
CA GLU A 236 14.42 -5.33 7.46
C GLU A 236 14.30 -5.66 5.97
N HIS A 237 13.17 -5.26 5.35
CA HIS A 237 12.89 -5.57 3.94
C HIS A 237 13.01 -4.35 3.03
N ASN A 238 13.31 -3.16 3.58
CA ASN A 238 13.40 -1.89 2.83
C ASN A 238 12.15 -1.62 1.97
N VAL A 239 10.98 -2.01 2.47
CA VAL A 239 9.69 -1.80 1.82
C VAL A 239 9.18 -0.42 2.19
N SER A 240 8.80 0.36 1.19
CA SER A 240 8.10 1.62 1.41
C SER A 240 6.64 1.34 1.77
N ILE A 241 6.09 2.06 2.72
CA ILE A 241 4.70 1.87 3.15
C ILE A 241 3.92 3.15 2.92
N LEU A 242 2.77 3.03 2.26
CA LEU A 242 1.77 4.08 2.17
C LEU A 242 0.54 3.65 2.97
N ILE A 243 0.17 4.41 3.99
CA ILE A 243 -0.89 4.05 4.92
C ILE A 243 -1.97 5.12 4.97
N ILE A 244 -3.25 4.72 4.98
CA ILE A 244 -4.36 5.56 5.40
C ILE A 244 -4.73 5.14 6.80
N GLU A 245 -4.83 6.08 7.71
CA GLU A 245 -5.29 5.86 9.07
C GLU A 245 -5.97 7.12 9.61
N HIS A 246 -6.84 6.93 10.57
CA HIS A 246 -7.53 8.01 11.30
C HIS A 246 -7.10 8.06 12.79
N ASP A 247 -6.45 7.01 13.30
CA ASP A 247 -5.88 7.02 14.66
C ASP A 247 -4.56 7.79 14.68
N MET A 248 -4.63 9.03 15.16
CA MET A 248 -3.48 9.92 15.26
C MET A 248 -2.37 9.35 16.14
N SER A 249 -2.70 8.55 17.16
CA SER A 249 -1.69 7.94 18.05
C SER A 249 -0.83 6.92 17.32
N VAL A 250 -1.46 6.10 16.48
CA VAL A 250 -0.76 5.13 15.63
C VAL A 250 0.10 5.87 14.61
N ILE A 251 -0.47 6.83 13.90
CA ILE A 251 0.20 7.57 12.81
C ILE A 251 1.41 8.34 13.29
N MET A 252 1.28 9.11 14.37
CA MET A 252 2.38 9.90 14.91
C MET A 252 3.56 9.03 15.39
N ASN A 253 3.27 7.81 15.81
CA ASN A 253 4.31 6.87 16.25
C ASN A 253 5.00 6.14 15.11
N ILE A 254 4.31 5.87 13.99
CA ILE A 254 4.84 4.96 12.96
C ILE A 254 5.40 5.70 11.75
N SER A 255 4.86 6.87 11.40
CA SER A 255 5.12 7.54 10.13
C SER A 255 6.41 8.37 10.16
N ASP A 256 7.11 8.36 9.04
CA ASP A 256 8.24 9.25 8.75
C ASP A 256 7.76 10.54 8.06
N HIS A 257 6.63 10.45 7.36
CA HIS A 257 6.06 11.51 6.54
C HIS A 257 4.53 11.51 6.58
N LEU A 258 3.91 12.67 6.73
CA LEU A 258 2.47 12.87 6.72
C LEU A 258 2.02 13.77 5.57
N VAL A 259 0.94 13.36 4.92
CA VAL A 259 0.21 14.16 3.92
C VAL A 259 -1.22 14.33 4.41
N VAL A 260 -1.63 15.55 4.68
CA VAL A 260 -2.96 15.85 5.23
C VAL A 260 -3.87 16.35 4.13
N LEU A 261 -5.01 15.68 4.00
CA LEU A 261 -6.06 16.04 3.05
C LEU A 261 -7.27 16.60 3.78
N ASP A 262 -7.88 17.59 3.18
CA ASP A 262 -9.20 18.09 3.55
C ASP A 262 -9.97 18.45 2.27
N HIS A 263 -11.23 17.99 2.16
CA HIS A 263 -12.10 18.20 0.98
C HIS A 263 -11.40 17.98 -0.38
N GLY A 264 -10.58 16.93 -0.48
CA GLY A 264 -9.84 16.56 -1.69
C GLY A 264 -8.62 17.41 -2.00
N VAL A 265 -8.21 18.30 -1.12
CA VAL A 265 -7.05 19.19 -1.25
C VAL A 265 -6.02 18.88 -0.19
N LYS A 266 -4.74 19.00 -0.52
CA LYS A 266 -3.65 18.89 0.46
C LYS A 266 -3.57 20.18 1.29
N ILE A 267 -3.69 20.08 2.60
CA ILE A 267 -3.59 21.22 3.53
C ILE A 267 -2.26 21.27 4.27
N SER A 268 -1.59 20.11 4.44
CA SER A 268 -0.26 20.02 5.06
C SER A 268 0.54 18.84 4.50
N ASP A 269 1.88 18.91 4.59
CA ASP A 269 2.82 17.92 4.01
C ASP A 269 4.18 18.07 4.70
N GLY A 270 4.57 17.12 5.56
CA GLY A 270 5.80 17.25 6.33
C GLY A 270 6.06 16.10 7.31
N ALA A 271 7.03 16.29 8.19
CA ALA A 271 7.30 15.38 9.29
C ALA A 271 6.16 15.40 10.33
N PRO A 272 5.92 14.29 11.06
CA PRO A 272 4.84 14.23 12.05
C PRO A 272 4.84 15.37 13.07
N ALA A 273 6.03 15.79 13.54
CA ALA A 273 6.14 16.90 14.48
C ALA A 273 5.69 18.24 13.89
N GLU A 274 6.03 18.49 12.61
CA GLU A 274 5.65 19.73 11.90
C GLU A 274 4.14 19.76 11.63
N VAL A 275 3.60 18.64 11.16
CA VAL A 275 2.16 18.50 10.82
C VAL A 275 1.28 18.61 12.06
N ARG A 276 1.73 18.10 13.20
CA ARG A 276 1.01 18.18 14.48
C ARG A 276 0.76 19.62 14.94
N GLU A 277 1.68 20.53 14.65
CA GLU A 277 1.63 21.93 15.06
C GLU A 277 1.03 22.85 13.99
N ASP A 278 0.67 22.31 12.82
CA ASP A 278 0.09 23.09 11.72
C ASP A 278 -1.35 23.55 12.08
N PRO A 279 -1.60 24.87 12.17
CA PRO A 279 -2.93 25.41 12.51
C PRO A 279 -4.03 24.95 11.54
N LYS A 280 -3.71 24.69 10.27
CA LYS A 280 -4.68 24.21 9.28
C LYS A 280 -5.13 22.78 9.60
N VAL A 281 -4.19 21.94 10.06
CA VAL A 281 -4.48 20.57 10.46
C VAL A 281 -5.36 20.57 11.71
N ILE A 282 -4.98 21.37 12.71
CA ILE A 282 -5.74 21.51 13.95
C ILE A 282 -7.17 21.98 13.65
N ALA A 283 -7.35 22.99 12.81
CA ALA A 283 -8.66 23.50 12.43
C ALA A 283 -9.52 22.47 11.69
N ALA A 284 -8.93 21.68 10.78
CA ALA A 284 -9.64 20.65 10.02
C ALA A 284 -10.17 19.50 10.91
N TYR A 285 -9.46 19.16 11.98
CA TYR A 285 -9.90 18.14 12.93
C TYR A 285 -10.84 18.66 14.02
N LEU A 286 -10.72 19.94 14.44
CA LEU A 286 -11.63 20.56 15.40
C LEU A 286 -12.98 20.92 14.76
N GLY A 287 -12.98 21.35 13.49
CA GLY A 287 -14.21 21.68 12.77
C GLY A 287 -15.12 20.48 12.51
N THR A 288 -14.57 19.25 12.46
CA THR A 288 -15.40 18.04 12.32
C THR A 288 -16.02 17.54 13.62
N ALA A 289 -15.47 17.93 14.79
CA ALA A 289 -16.06 17.57 16.09
C ALA A 289 -17.42 18.26 16.31
N ASP A 290 -17.59 19.47 15.79
CA ASP A 290 -18.85 20.24 15.90
C ASP A 290 -19.97 19.73 14.97
N GLU A 291 -19.63 19.05 13.84
CA GLU A 291 -20.61 18.52 12.89
C GLU A 291 -21.18 17.15 13.34
N ASP A 292 -20.40 16.33 14.04
CA ASP A 292 -20.84 15.03 14.56
C ASP A 292 -21.78 15.16 15.78
N GLU A 293 -21.73 16.28 16.54
CA GLU A 293 -22.63 16.52 17.67
C GLU A 293 -24.01 17.11 17.26
N HIS A 294 -24.18 17.62 16.04
CA HIS A 294 -25.42 18.27 15.59
C HIS A 294 -26.22 17.43 14.58
N GLY A 295 -25.76 16.22 14.23
CA GLY A 295 -26.42 15.29 13.31
C GLY A 295 -27.42 14.33 13.96
N GLY A 296 -28.24 14.77 14.92
CA GLY A 296 -29.35 14.00 15.45
C GLY A 296 -30.59 14.14 14.52
N PRO A 297 -31.35 13.05 14.27
CA PRO A 297 -32.46 13.08 13.32
C PRO A 297 -33.63 13.92 13.81
N ALA A 298 -34.14 14.74 12.90
CA ALA A 298 -35.46 15.32 13.01
C ALA A 298 -36.51 14.36 12.43
#